data_27544a1386616e084c52799c2eb9b0e2
#
_entry.id   27544a1386616e084c52799c2eb9b0e2
#
_cell.length_a   1.000
_cell.length_b   1.000
_cell.length_c   1.000
_cell.angle_alpha   90.00
_cell.angle_beta   90.00
_cell.angle_gamma   90.00
#
_symmetry.space_group_name_H-M   'P 1'
#
loop_
_entity.id
_entity.type
_entity.pdbx_description
1 polymer ?
#
loop_
_entity_poly.entity_id
_entity_poly.type
_entity_poly.pdbx_seq_one_letter_code
_entity_poly.pdbx_strand_id
1 'polypeptide(L)'
;MSQITAPTPGRIVIYTDRDGASWPAIVVTVGDLDAVDLTVFVHLSTTDALNVRYRATPTERTWRWPSPSLAQLVVDDETGAVIGPVIP
;
A
#
# COMPACT_ATOMS: atom_id res chain seq x y z
N MET A 1 16.58 -0.16 -16.63
CA MET A 1 16.51 -0.41 -15.19
C MET A 1 15.36 0.39 -14.60
N SER A 2 14.45 -0.26 -13.96
CA SER A 2 13.32 0.43 -13.36
C SER A 2 13.72 1.00 -12.00
N GLN A 3 13.17 2.16 -11.68
CA GLN A 3 13.35 2.78 -10.38
C GLN A 3 12.02 2.82 -9.67
N ILE A 4 12.05 2.61 -8.37
CA ILE A 4 10.85 2.82 -7.56
C ILE A 4 10.84 4.25 -7.04
N THR A 5 9.65 4.78 -6.84
CA THR A 5 9.50 6.06 -6.17
C THR A 5 9.90 5.89 -4.71
N ALA A 6 10.72 6.81 -4.21
CA ALA A 6 11.11 6.76 -2.81
C ALA A 6 9.87 6.94 -1.92
N PRO A 7 9.70 6.10 -0.89
CA PRO A 7 8.58 6.28 0.03
C PRO A 7 8.76 7.53 0.87
N THR A 8 7.64 8.14 1.24
CA THR A 8 7.63 9.28 2.17
C THR A 8 6.57 9.04 3.23
N PRO A 9 6.73 9.62 4.43
CA PRO A 9 5.73 9.46 5.48
C PRO A 9 4.34 9.90 5.03
N GLY A 10 3.33 9.15 5.41
CA GLY A 10 1.94 9.41 5.05
C GLY A 10 1.46 8.73 3.78
N ARG A 11 2.35 8.12 3.02
CA ARG A 11 1.96 7.42 1.79
C ARG A 11 1.32 6.08 2.12
N ILE A 12 0.36 5.69 1.30
CA ILE A 12 -0.31 4.40 1.45
C ILE A 12 0.40 3.38 0.56
N VAL A 13 0.73 2.25 1.16
CA VAL A 13 1.39 1.13 0.48
C VAL A 13 0.66 -0.15 0.82
N ILE A 14 1.04 -1.25 0.17
CA ILE A 14 0.51 -2.57 0.48
C ILE A 14 1.58 -3.36 1.24
N TYR A 15 1.23 -3.88 2.39
CA TYR A 15 2.10 -4.72 3.20
C TYR A 15 1.67 -6.17 3.06
N THR A 16 2.62 -7.06 2.82
CA THR A 16 2.38 -8.51 2.81
C THR A 16 2.92 -9.09 4.10
N ASP A 17 2.06 -9.74 4.87
CA ASP A 17 2.43 -10.30 6.16
C ASP A 17 3.10 -11.66 6.01
N ARG A 18 3.46 -12.27 7.15
CA ARG A 18 4.15 -13.56 7.15
C ARG A 18 3.31 -14.70 6.57
N ASP A 19 1.99 -14.54 6.59
CA ASP A 19 1.07 -15.54 6.06
C ASP A 19 0.77 -15.32 4.59
N GLY A 20 1.35 -14.29 3.97
CA GLY A 20 1.14 -13.97 2.58
C GLY A 20 -0.09 -13.11 2.32
N ALA A 21 -0.79 -12.67 3.35
CA ALA A 21 -1.94 -11.79 3.19
C ALA A 21 -1.47 -10.35 2.96
N SER A 22 -2.19 -9.62 2.12
CA SER A 22 -1.87 -8.24 1.78
C SER A 22 -2.83 -7.29 2.49
N TRP A 23 -2.28 -6.24 3.07
CA TRP A 23 -3.02 -5.26 3.86
C TRP A 23 -2.63 -3.85 3.46
N PRO A 24 -3.56 -2.90 3.50
CA PRO A 24 -3.18 -1.50 3.33
C PRO A 24 -2.37 -1.03 4.53
N ALA A 25 -1.42 -0.15 4.29
CA ALA A 25 -0.56 0.38 5.34
C ALA A 25 -0.16 1.81 5.02
N ILE A 26 0.18 2.56 6.06
CA ILE A 26 0.67 3.93 5.92
C ILE A 26 2.13 3.97 6.38
N VAL A 27 2.96 4.61 5.57
CA VAL A 27 4.36 4.83 5.90
C VAL A 27 4.44 5.83 7.05
N VAL A 28 5.07 5.43 8.15
CA VAL A 28 5.24 6.29 9.32
C VAL A 28 6.62 6.92 9.31
N THR A 29 7.65 6.10 9.09
CA THR A 29 9.03 6.54 9.10
C THR A 29 9.78 5.89 7.96
N VAL A 30 10.70 6.63 7.35
CA VAL A 30 11.54 6.12 6.28
C VAL A 30 12.95 5.96 6.82
N GLY A 31 13.48 4.75 6.69
CA GLY A 31 14.85 4.45 7.06
C GLY A 31 15.77 4.49 5.85
N ASP A 32 16.75 3.58 5.82
CA ASP A 32 17.69 3.51 4.73
C ASP A 32 17.04 2.92 3.47
N LEU A 33 17.35 3.51 2.32
CA LEU A 33 16.92 3.02 1.02
C LEU A 33 15.39 2.85 0.97
N ASP A 34 14.93 1.60 0.91
CA ASP A 34 13.52 1.24 0.79
C ASP A 34 12.90 0.76 2.10
N ALA A 35 13.67 0.74 3.18
CA ALA A 35 13.17 0.27 4.46
C ALA A 35 12.27 1.31 5.11
N VAL A 36 11.09 0.90 5.52
CA VAL A 36 10.10 1.79 6.13
C VAL A 36 9.49 1.14 7.35
N ASP A 37 9.00 1.98 8.26
CA ASP A 37 8.15 1.54 9.35
C ASP A 37 6.71 1.86 8.96
N LEU A 38 5.82 0.91 9.14
CA LEU A 38 4.44 0.98 8.68
C LEU A 38 3.47 0.84 9.84
N THR A 39 2.35 1.54 9.76
CA THR A 39 1.14 1.17 10.48
C THR A 39 0.25 0.42 9.52
N VAL A 40 -0.01 -0.83 9.82
CA VAL A 40 -0.74 -1.75 8.94
C VAL A 40 -2.19 -1.84 9.41
N PHE A 41 -3.11 -1.66 8.49
CA PHE A 41 -4.54 -1.74 8.79
C PHE A 41 -5.01 -3.17 8.54
N VAL A 42 -5.12 -3.93 9.61
CA VAL A 42 -5.68 -5.28 9.56
C VAL A 42 -7.17 -5.20 9.90
N HIS A 43 -7.86 -6.32 9.71
CA HIS A 43 -9.29 -6.34 9.96
C HIS A 43 -9.62 -5.87 11.39
N LEU A 44 -10.35 -4.75 11.49
CA LEU A 44 -10.84 -4.16 12.75
C LEU A 44 -9.75 -3.64 13.70
N SER A 45 -8.49 -3.56 13.25
CA SER A 45 -7.42 -3.07 14.12
C SER A 45 -6.23 -2.58 13.29
N THR A 46 -5.20 -2.15 13.99
CA THR A 46 -3.93 -1.79 13.37
C THR A 46 -2.79 -2.52 14.06
N THR A 47 -1.70 -2.70 13.35
CA THR A 47 -0.47 -3.25 13.90
C THR A 47 0.71 -2.53 13.27
N ASP A 48 1.86 -2.57 13.93
CA ASP A 48 3.06 -1.93 13.42
C ASP A 48 3.97 -2.97 12.77
N ALA A 49 4.57 -2.58 11.65
CA ALA A 49 5.60 -3.38 10.99
C ALA A 49 6.83 -2.49 10.83
N LEU A 50 7.96 -2.94 11.37
CA LEU A 50 9.18 -2.15 11.42
C LEU A 50 10.21 -2.67 10.44
N ASN A 51 10.97 -1.74 9.86
CA ASN A 51 12.08 -2.05 8.96
C ASN A 51 11.65 -2.95 7.79
N VAL A 52 10.56 -2.57 7.14
CA VAL A 52 9.95 -3.36 6.06
C VAL A 52 10.61 -2.97 4.75
N ARG A 53 11.04 -3.96 3.98
CA ARG A 53 11.71 -3.75 2.70
C ARG A 53 10.75 -3.83 1.53
N TYR A 54 11.08 -3.12 0.45
CA TYR A 54 10.31 -3.14 -0.78
C TYR A 54 10.54 -4.44 -1.56
N ARG A 55 9.45 -4.97 -2.11
CA ARG A 55 9.51 -6.03 -3.11
C ARG A 55 8.34 -5.87 -4.07
N ALA A 56 8.64 -5.82 -5.36
CA ALA A 56 7.59 -5.71 -6.37
C ALA A 56 6.71 -6.95 -6.40
N THR A 57 7.28 -8.12 -6.17
CA THR A 57 6.54 -9.37 -6.04
C THR A 57 6.20 -9.58 -4.57
N PRO A 58 4.92 -9.85 -4.22
CA PRO A 58 4.55 -10.04 -2.83
C PRO A 58 5.32 -11.19 -2.18
N THR A 59 6.05 -10.87 -1.12
CA THR A 59 6.72 -11.84 -0.28
C THR A 59 6.45 -11.45 1.17
N GLU A 60 6.63 -12.39 2.10
CA GLU A 60 6.33 -12.11 3.49
C GLU A 60 7.14 -10.94 4.03
N ARG A 61 6.50 -10.07 4.81
CA ARG A 61 7.10 -8.92 5.48
C ARG A 61 7.76 -7.94 4.52
N THR A 62 7.07 -7.66 3.41
CA THR A 62 7.54 -6.68 2.43
C THR A 62 6.41 -5.71 2.11
N TRP A 63 6.79 -4.57 1.52
CA TRP A 63 5.81 -3.61 1.05
C TRP A 63 5.96 -3.40 -0.45
N ARG A 64 4.88 -2.94 -1.07
CA ARG A 64 4.88 -2.55 -2.47
C ARG A 64 3.89 -1.42 -2.67
N TRP A 65 4.07 -0.71 -3.77
CA TRP A 65 3.10 0.31 -4.14
C TRP A 65 1.79 -0.35 -4.58
N PRO A 66 0.63 0.31 -4.30
CA PRO A 66 -0.64 -0.17 -4.87
C PRO A 66 -0.56 -0.14 -6.38
N SER A 67 -1.15 -1.13 -7.03
CA SER A 67 -1.13 -1.19 -8.48
C SER A 67 -2.01 -0.10 -9.08
N PRO A 68 -1.49 0.76 -9.94
CA PRO A 68 -2.31 1.78 -10.56
C PRO A 68 -3.26 1.22 -11.61
N SER A 69 -3.05 -0.03 -12.05
CA SER A 69 -3.91 -0.66 -13.05
C SER A 69 -5.15 -1.30 -12.44
N LEU A 70 -5.28 -1.33 -11.12
CA LEU A 70 -6.51 -1.81 -10.50
C LEU A 70 -7.65 -0.87 -10.84
N ALA A 71 -8.85 -1.43 -10.94
CA ALA A 71 -10.02 -0.66 -11.30
C ALA A 71 -10.20 0.50 -10.33
N GLN A 72 -10.29 1.70 -10.88
CA GLN A 72 -10.65 2.88 -10.12
C GLN A 72 -12.17 3.00 -10.13
N LEU A 73 -12.73 3.42 -9.02
CA LEU A 73 -14.16 3.66 -8.95
C LEU A 73 -14.47 5.06 -9.48
N VAL A 74 -15.51 5.14 -10.28
CA VAL A 74 -16.04 6.44 -10.71
C VAL A 74 -17.13 6.84 -9.74
N VAL A 75 -16.99 8.01 -9.17
CA VAL A 75 -17.93 8.53 -8.18
C VAL A 75 -18.59 9.77 -8.75
N ASP A 76 -19.91 9.84 -8.62
CA ASP A 76 -20.67 11.04 -8.98
C ASP A 76 -20.36 12.13 -7.96
N ASP A 77 -19.82 13.25 -8.42
CA ASP A 77 -19.41 14.34 -7.55
C ASP A 77 -20.58 15.03 -6.85
N GLU A 78 -21.77 14.98 -7.43
CA GLU A 78 -22.94 15.63 -6.86
C GLU A 78 -23.61 14.79 -5.79
N THR A 79 -23.70 13.49 -6.03
CA THR A 79 -24.43 12.59 -5.11
C THR A 79 -23.53 11.74 -4.26
N GLY A 80 -22.24 11.59 -4.64
CA GLY A 80 -21.33 10.66 -4.00
C GLY A 80 -21.58 9.21 -4.37
N ALA A 81 -22.49 8.96 -5.31
CA ALA A 81 -22.81 7.60 -5.71
C ALA A 81 -21.70 7.00 -6.55
N VAL A 82 -21.42 5.73 -6.32
CA VAL A 82 -20.43 5.00 -7.11
C VAL A 82 -21.08 4.61 -8.42
N ILE A 83 -20.52 5.09 -9.53
CA ILE A 83 -21.05 4.82 -10.87
C ILE A 83 -20.54 3.48 -11.40
N GLY A 84 -19.34 3.10 -10.98
CA GLY A 84 -18.74 1.83 -11.38
C GLY A 84 -17.24 1.93 -11.55
N PRO A 85 -16.60 0.82 -11.90
CA PRO A 85 -15.16 0.84 -12.15
C PRO A 85 -14.85 1.54 -13.46
N VAL A 86 -13.71 2.24 -13.48
CA VAL A 86 -13.13 2.75 -14.72
C VAL A 86 -12.40 1.60 -15.39
N ILE A 87 -12.76 1.34 -16.64
CA ILE A 87 -12.08 0.33 -17.44
C ILE A 87 -11.08 1.06 -18.32
N PRO A 88 -9.79 0.83 -18.14
CA PRO A 88 -8.77 1.49 -18.94
C PRO A 88 -8.83 1.08 -20.41
#